data_87180df0a8cd499e4823b21814919102
#
_entry.id   87180df0a8cd499e4823b21814919102
#
_cell.length_a   1.000
_cell.length_b   1.000
_cell.length_c   1.000
_cell.angle_alpha   90.00
_cell.angle_beta   90.00
_cell.angle_gamma   90.00
#
_symmetry.space_group_name_H-M   'P 1'
#
loop_
_entity.id
_entity.type
_entity.pdbx_description
1 polymer ?
#
loop_
_entity_poly.entity_id
_entity_poly.type
_entity_poly.pdbx_seq_one_letter_code
_entity_poly.pdbx_strand_id
1 'polypeptide(L)'
;MTTLVYKERAILFADVADSTSIYELFGDKAAASVIDGCLDLLAREVTKWQGKVVKKIGDEVMAVFPTAGEACEAARGMQLAVDALPSKDGFRLALKIGFHFGPALERAQDFWGDAVNTAARIAKLARRGQILTTATTVDWLLPSQGSAAQRLDAINVKGKQGAVDVFEIVWRDDVEKTQAAPAVPRHTADAKLILTLADSKTTFPNDKTSLWLGRESSCELVIVEKTASRRHARIDRRDGQFFLVDDSMNGTYICSTGGG
;
A
#
# COMPACT_ATOMS: atom_id res chain seq x y z
N MET A 1 -29.73 -31.19 -9.43
CA MET A 1 -28.36 -30.99 -8.96
C MET A 1 -27.80 -29.75 -9.66
N THR A 2 -27.54 -28.67 -8.95
CA THR A 2 -26.91 -27.48 -9.56
C THR A 2 -25.44 -27.77 -9.79
N THR A 3 -25.04 -27.86 -11.05
CA THR A 3 -23.62 -28.06 -11.39
C THR A 3 -22.85 -26.86 -10.90
N LEU A 4 -21.90 -27.08 -10.00
CA LEU A 4 -20.98 -26.03 -9.53
C LEU A 4 -19.97 -25.76 -10.64
N VAL A 5 -19.99 -24.56 -11.21
CA VAL A 5 -19.08 -24.18 -12.29
C VAL A 5 -18.03 -23.19 -11.73
N TYR A 6 -16.79 -23.61 -11.78
CA TYR A 6 -15.66 -22.72 -11.54
C TYR A 6 -15.38 -21.89 -12.80
N LYS A 7 -15.18 -20.59 -12.62
CA LYS A 7 -14.77 -19.67 -13.69
C LYS A 7 -13.53 -18.91 -13.24
N GLU A 8 -12.62 -18.70 -14.16
CA GLU A 8 -11.48 -17.79 -13.94
C GLU A 8 -12.01 -16.38 -13.73
N ARG A 9 -11.66 -15.78 -12.61
CA ARG A 9 -12.05 -14.44 -12.22
C ARG A 9 -10.93 -13.74 -11.45
N ALA A 10 -10.82 -12.45 -11.61
CA ALA A 10 -10.04 -11.65 -10.70
C ALA A 10 -10.90 -11.18 -9.53
N ILE A 11 -10.48 -11.52 -8.33
CA ILE A 11 -11.10 -11.08 -7.08
C ILE A 11 -10.24 -9.98 -6.50
N LEU A 12 -10.87 -8.86 -6.15
CA LEU A 12 -10.22 -7.69 -5.57
C LEU A 12 -10.87 -7.34 -4.23
N PHE A 13 -10.03 -7.06 -3.25
CA PHE A 13 -10.40 -6.43 -1.99
C PHE A 13 -9.71 -5.07 -1.89
N ALA A 14 -10.49 -4.04 -1.56
CA ALA A 14 -10.01 -2.69 -1.33
C ALA A 14 -10.55 -2.20 0.02
N ASP A 15 -9.64 -1.88 0.92
CA ASP A 15 -9.90 -1.48 2.31
C ASP A 15 -9.43 -0.04 2.53
N VAL A 16 -10.21 0.76 3.25
CA VAL A 16 -9.81 2.12 3.64
C VAL A 16 -8.75 2.05 4.74
N ALA A 17 -7.55 2.53 4.44
CA ALA A 17 -6.46 2.48 5.38
C ALA A 17 -6.75 3.37 6.60
N ASP A 18 -6.44 2.83 7.80
CA ASP A 18 -6.53 3.56 9.08
C ASP A 18 -7.93 4.13 9.39
N SER A 19 -8.99 3.40 8.98
CA SER A 19 -10.39 3.79 9.20
C SER A 19 -10.70 4.10 10.65
N THR A 20 -10.13 3.37 11.61
CA THR A 20 -10.26 3.65 13.05
C THR A 20 -9.83 5.08 13.39
N SER A 21 -8.72 5.55 12.81
CA SER A 21 -8.25 6.92 13.02
C SER A 21 -9.20 7.96 12.44
N ILE A 22 -9.94 7.62 11.38
CA ILE A 22 -10.97 8.50 10.80
C ILE A 22 -12.11 8.71 11.82
N TYR A 23 -12.55 7.62 12.48
CA TYR A 23 -13.56 7.70 13.54
C TYR A 23 -13.07 8.50 14.75
N GLU A 24 -11.82 8.31 15.16
CA GLU A 24 -11.22 9.06 16.28
C GLU A 24 -11.08 10.56 16.00
N LEU A 25 -10.74 10.94 14.76
CA LEU A 25 -10.52 12.33 14.36
C LEU A 25 -11.82 13.10 14.08
N PHE A 26 -12.78 12.47 13.41
CA PHE A 26 -13.96 13.18 12.89
C PHE A 26 -15.27 12.81 13.62
N GLY A 27 -15.24 11.80 14.50
CA GLY A 27 -16.42 11.24 15.14
C GLY A 27 -17.26 10.40 14.21
N ASP A 28 -18.15 9.56 14.78
CA ASP A 28 -18.83 8.48 14.07
C ASP A 28 -19.60 8.92 12.82
N LYS A 29 -20.39 10.01 12.92
CA LYS A 29 -21.25 10.47 11.83
C LYS A 29 -20.44 11.01 10.64
N ALA A 30 -19.40 11.80 10.90
CA ALA A 30 -18.58 12.37 9.84
C ALA A 30 -17.65 11.32 9.23
N ALA A 31 -17.12 10.41 10.05
CA ALA A 31 -16.32 9.28 9.61
C ALA A 31 -17.11 8.34 8.68
N ALA A 32 -18.33 7.95 9.08
CA ALA A 32 -19.21 7.13 8.25
C ALA A 32 -19.47 7.78 6.89
N SER A 33 -19.78 9.07 6.86
CA SER A 33 -20.02 9.80 5.60
C SER A 33 -18.78 9.84 4.69
N VAL A 34 -17.58 9.98 5.26
CA VAL A 34 -16.31 9.97 4.51
C VAL A 34 -16.04 8.59 3.93
N ILE A 35 -16.23 7.54 4.74
CA ILE A 35 -16.04 6.15 4.31
C ILE A 35 -17.05 5.77 3.24
N ASP A 36 -18.34 6.08 3.41
CA ASP A 36 -19.37 5.80 2.42
C ASP A 36 -19.08 6.49 1.09
N GLY A 37 -18.68 7.77 1.13
CA GLY A 37 -18.27 8.51 -0.06
C GLY A 37 -17.06 7.87 -0.77
N CYS A 38 -16.09 7.35 0.00
CA CYS A 38 -14.96 6.61 -0.52
C CYS A 38 -15.43 5.30 -1.19
N LEU A 39 -16.25 4.49 -0.51
CA LEU A 39 -16.76 3.22 -1.04
C LEU A 39 -17.59 3.41 -2.32
N ASP A 40 -18.33 4.51 -2.44
CA ASP A 40 -19.08 4.84 -3.66
C ASP A 40 -18.14 5.24 -4.82
N LEU A 41 -17.03 5.88 -4.52
CA LEU A 41 -15.98 6.16 -5.50
C LEU A 41 -15.34 4.87 -5.99
N LEU A 42 -15.01 3.93 -5.08
CA LEU A 42 -14.49 2.61 -5.45
C LEU A 42 -15.49 1.84 -6.34
N ALA A 43 -16.79 1.87 -6.02
CA ALA A 43 -17.81 1.20 -6.81
C ALA A 43 -17.91 1.75 -8.25
N ARG A 44 -17.68 3.04 -8.44
CA ARG A 44 -17.60 3.66 -9.78
C ARG A 44 -16.40 3.13 -10.58
N GLU A 45 -15.23 3.04 -9.96
CA GLU A 45 -14.04 2.47 -10.63
C GLU A 45 -14.23 0.98 -10.95
N VAL A 46 -14.88 0.20 -10.09
CA VAL A 46 -15.26 -1.19 -10.38
C VAL A 46 -16.10 -1.26 -11.66
N THR A 47 -17.16 -0.45 -11.75
CA THR A 47 -18.07 -0.45 -12.90
C THR A 47 -17.40 0.00 -14.18
N LYS A 48 -16.54 1.02 -14.11
CA LYS A 48 -15.77 1.55 -15.25
C LYS A 48 -14.90 0.47 -15.91
N TRP A 49 -14.37 -0.46 -15.12
CA TRP A 49 -13.52 -1.55 -15.57
C TRP A 49 -14.26 -2.90 -15.64
N GLN A 50 -15.54 -2.86 -15.99
CA GLN A 50 -16.41 -4.04 -16.24
C GLN A 50 -16.51 -5.01 -15.04
N GLY A 51 -16.14 -4.55 -13.86
CA GLY A 51 -16.26 -5.32 -12.63
C GLY A 51 -17.66 -5.23 -12.02
N LYS A 52 -17.88 -6.07 -11.02
CA LYS A 52 -19.09 -6.08 -10.20
C LYS A 52 -18.67 -6.00 -8.73
N VAL A 53 -19.25 -5.04 -7.98
CA VAL A 53 -19.16 -5.06 -6.52
C VAL A 53 -19.99 -6.25 -6.02
N VAL A 54 -19.33 -7.16 -5.31
CA VAL A 54 -19.96 -8.34 -4.73
C VAL A 54 -20.60 -7.98 -3.40
N LYS A 55 -19.84 -7.32 -2.53
CA LYS A 55 -20.29 -6.87 -1.20
C LYS A 55 -19.41 -5.76 -0.64
N LYS A 56 -19.98 -4.98 0.27
CA LYS A 56 -19.29 -4.05 1.16
C LYS A 56 -19.24 -4.69 2.55
N ILE A 57 -18.08 -4.65 3.21
CA ILE A 57 -17.84 -5.27 4.54
C ILE A 57 -17.19 -4.21 5.42
N GLY A 58 -18.00 -3.43 6.12
CA GLY A 58 -17.51 -2.26 6.85
C GLY A 58 -16.92 -1.22 5.88
N ASP A 59 -15.64 -0.99 5.99
CA ASP A 59 -14.84 -0.07 5.17
C ASP A 59 -14.13 -0.75 3.99
N GLU A 60 -14.42 -2.02 3.73
CA GLU A 60 -13.84 -2.83 2.65
C GLU A 60 -14.86 -3.11 1.54
N VAL A 61 -14.40 -3.09 0.29
CA VAL A 61 -15.16 -3.54 -0.89
C VAL A 61 -14.55 -4.83 -1.43
N MET A 62 -15.40 -5.84 -1.63
CA MET A 62 -15.08 -7.01 -2.44
C MET A 62 -15.66 -6.81 -3.85
N ALA A 63 -14.83 -6.89 -4.86
CA ALA A 63 -15.21 -6.81 -6.27
C ALA A 63 -14.67 -7.99 -7.08
N VAL A 64 -15.36 -8.29 -8.20
CA VAL A 64 -14.96 -9.33 -9.15
C VAL A 64 -14.88 -8.76 -10.54
N PHE A 65 -13.87 -9.23 -11.31
CA PHE A 65 -13.62 -8.80 -12.69
C PHE A 65 -13.47 -10.02 -13.61
N PRO A 66 -13.81 -9.89 -14.90
CA PRO A 66 -13.61 -10.95 -15.88
C PRO A 66 -12.14 -11.34 -16.06
N THR A 67 -11.22 -10.37 -16.02
CA THR A 67 -9.79 -10.57 -16.27
C THR A 67 -8.90 -9.94 -15.19
N ALA A 68 -7.64 -10.38 -15.13
CA ALA A 68 -6.62 -9.79 -14.27
C ALA A 68 -6.32 -8.33 -14.65
N GLY A 69 -6.33 -8.01 -15.96
CA GLY A 69 -6.06 -6.68 -16.47
C GLY A 69 -7.09 -5.65 -16.03
N GLU A 70 -8.38 -5.99 -16.08
CA GLU A 70 -9.46 -5.12 -15.62
C GLU A 70 -9.38 -4.85 -14.12
N ALA A 71 -9.05 -5.87 -13.32
CA ALA A 71 -8.83 -5.71 -11.89
C ALA A 71 -7.63 -4.81 -11.58
N CYS A 72 -6.55 -4.95 -12.34
CA CYS A 72 -5.35 -4.12 -12.23
C CYS A 72 -5.67 -2.65 -12.50
N GLU A 73 -6.35 -2.36 -13.60
CA GLU A 73 -6.73 -0.98 -13.95
C GLU A 73 -7.75 -0.38 -12.96
N ALA A 74 -8.70 -1.19 -12.49
CA ALA A 74 -9.62 -0.76 -11.43
C ALA A 74 -8.87 -0.40 -10.15
N ALA A 75 -7.92 -1.23 -9.72
CA ALA A 75 -7.10 -0.98 -8.54
C ALA A 75 -6.28 0.32 -8.67
N ARG A 76 -5.65 0.55 -9.82
CA ARG A 76 -4.93 1.80 -10.12
C ARG A 76 -5.87 3.01 -10.12
N GLY A 77 -7.01 2.89 -10.78
CA GLY A 77 -8.05 3.93 -10.82
C GLY A 77 -8.55 4.30 -9.42
N MET A 78 -8.79 3.30 -8.56
CA MET A 78 -9.19 3.51 -7.17
C MET A 78 -8.15 4.31 -6.38
N GLN A 79 -6.87 3.94 -6.47
CA GLN A 79 -5.79 4.65 -5.78
C GLN A 79 -5.69 6.10 -6.28
N LEU A 80 -5.69 6.31 -7.60
CA LEU A 80 -5.63 7.65 -8.20
C LEU A 80 -6.82 8.51 -7.78
N ALA A 81 -8.03 7.95 -7.79
CA ALA A 81 -9.23 8.66 -7.44
C ALA A 81 -9.27 9.06 -5.96
N VAL A 82 -8.80 8.19 -5.06
CA VAL A 82 -8.71 8.50 -3.62
C VAL A 82 -7.57 9.49 -3.34
N ASP A 83 -6.43 9.36 -4.02
CA ASP A 83 -5.31 10.28 -3.88
C ASP A 83 -5.64 11.71 -4.33
N ALA A 84 -6.53 11.86 -5.32
CA ALA A 84 -7.04 13.15 -5.79
C ALA A 84 -8.00 13.84 -4.81
N LEU A 85 -8.50 13.15 -3.78
CA LEU A 85 -9.36 13.76 -2.78
C LEU A 85 -8.58 14.76 -1.92
N PRO A 86 -9.18 15.91 -1.58
CA PRO A 86 -8.53 16.88 -0.71
C PRO A 86 -8.27 16.28 0.67
N SER A 87 -7.17 16.66 1.29
CA SER A 87 -6.95 16.36 2.70
C SER A 87 -7.96 17.08 3.56
N LYS A 88 -8.47 16.42 4.59
CA LYS A 88 -9.37 17.01 5.59
C LYS A 88 -8.66 17.04 6.94
N ASP A 89 -8.50 18.22 7.51
CA ASP A 89 -7.80 18.43 8.79
C ASP A 89 -6.42 17.75 8.87
N GLY A 90 -5.68 17.78 7.74
CA GLY A 90 -4.37 17.15 7.61
C GLY A 90 -4.40 15.63 7.37
N PHE A 91 -5.58 15.01 7.43
CA PHE A 91 -5.74 13.59 7.14
C PHE A 91 -6.01 13.38 5.64
N ARG A 92 -5.26 12.47 5.02
CA ARG A 92 -5.48 12.02 3.64
C ARG A 92 -6.00 10.59 3.66
N LEU A 93 -7.05 10.33 2.89
CA LEU A 93 -7.50 8.97 2.65
C LEU A 93 -6.46 8.20 1.83
N ALA A 94 -6.41 6.90 2.04
CA ALA A 94 -5.65 5.98 1.22
C ALA A 94 -6.27 4.60 1.29
N LEU A 95 -5.89 3.72 0.36
CA LEU A 95 -6.42 2.37 0.28
C LEU A 95 -5.30 1.34 0.50
N LYS A 96 -5.70 0.17 0.97
CA LYS A 96 -4.95 -1.07 0.89
C LYS A 96 -5.70 -1.97 -0.09
N ILE A 97 -5.05 -2.35 -1.18
CA ILE A 97 -5.70 -3.13 -2.23
C ILE A 97 -4.93 -4.41 -2.45
N GLY A 98 -5.67 -5.52 -2.56
CA GLY A 98 -5.12 -6.80 -2.96
C GLY A 98 -6.02 -7.48 -3.96
N PHE A 99 -5.46 -8.07 -5.02
CA PHE A 99 -6.23 -8.84 -5.99
C PHE A 99 -5.50 -10.10 -6.44
N HIS A 100 -6.28 -11.09 -6.87
CA HIS A 100 -5.78 -12.36 -7.37
C HIS A 100 -6.69 -12.89 -8.45
N PHE A 101 -6.08 -13.44 -9.52
CA PHE A 101 -6.79 -14.07 -10.62
C PHE A 101 -6.68 -15.59 -10.50
N GLY A 102 -7.81 -16.27 -10.60
CA GLY A 102 -7.87 -17.73 -10.53
C GLY A 102 -9.30 -18.26 -10.47
N PRO A 103 -9.43 -19.60 -10.35
CA PRO A 103 -10.74 -20.24 -10.36
C PRO A 103 -11.56 -19.87 -9.12
N ALA A 104 -12.74 -19.29 -9.34
CA ALA A 104 -13.70 -18.93 -8.32
C ALA A 104 -15.05 -19.57 -8.61
N LEU A 105 -15.76 -20.00 -7.57
CA LEU A 105 -17.10 -20.55 -7.62
C LEU A 105 -18.11 -19.45 -7.39
N GLU A 106 -18.95 -19.17 -8.37
CA GLU A 106 -20.09 -18.25 -8.23
C GLU A 106 -21.31 -18.99 -7.69
N ARG A 107 -21.85 -18.53 -6.56
CA ARG A 107 -23.10 -19.05 -5.95
C ARG A 107 -23.88 -17.94 -5.28
N ALA A 108 -25.16 -17.80 -5.61
CA ALA A 108 -26.06 -16.82 -5.01
C ALA A 108 -25.51 -15.38 -5.03
N GLN A 109 -24.88 -14.97 -6.14
CA GLN A 109 -24.24 -13.67 -6.36
C GLN A 109 -23.02 -13.40 -5.48
N ASP A 110 -22.52 -14.38 -4.75
CA ASP A 110 -21.25 -14.33 -4.02
C ASP A 110 -20.21 -15.28 -4.66
N PHE A 111 -18.94 -15.07 -4.32
CA PHE A 111 -17.82 -15.85 -4.85
C PHE A 111 -17.09 -16.58 -3.73
N TRP A 112 -16.69 -17.81 -4.02
CA TRP A 112 -16.03 -18.72 -3.09
C TRP A 112 -14.83 -19.41 -3.74
N GLY A 113 -13.92 -19.89 -2.92
CA GLY A 113 -12.78 -20.67 -3.38
C GLY A 113 -11.44 -20.09 -2.98
N ASP A 114 -10.37 -20.76 -3.45
CA ASP A 114 -8.99 -20.40 -3.09
C ASP A 114 -8.61 -19.02 -3.63
N ALA A 115 -9.11 -18.63 -4.81
CA ALA A 115 -8.87 -17.31 -5.37
C ALA A 115 -9.38 -16.18 -4.46
N VAL A 116 -10.58 -16.34 -3.88
CA VAL A 116 -11.16 -15.36 -2.92
C VAL A 116 -10.30 -15.26 -1.67
N ASN A 117 -9.93 -16.42 -1.09
CA ASN A 117 -9.11 -16.45 0.11
C ASN A 117 -7.72 -15.86 -0.12
N THR A 118 -7.14 -16.12 -1.30
CA THR A 118 -5.83 -15.57 -1.68
C THR A 118 -5.90 -14.06 -1.82
N ALA A 119 -6.88 -13.52 -2.57
CA ALA A 119 -7.07 -12.09 -2.72
C ALA A 119 -7.24 -11.38 -1.37
N ALA A 120 -8.10 -11.91 -0.49
CA ALA A 120 -8.33 -11.35 0.85
C ALA A 120 -7.06 -11.34 1.72
N ARG A 121 -6.22 -12.39 1.61
CA ARG A 121 -4.95 -12.43 2.34
C ARG A 121 -3.92 -11.44 1.79
N ILE A 122 -3.84 -11.32 0.46
CA ILE A 122 -2.95 -10.36 -0.20
C ILE A 122 -3.36 -8.92 0.18
N ALA A 123 -4.65 -8.59 0.19
CA ALA A 123 -5.14 -7.28 0.62
C ALA A 123 -4.73 -6.95 2.07
N LYS A 124 -4.77 -7.92 2.98
CA LYS A 124 -4.34 -7.74 4.38
C LYS A 124 -2.83 -7.50 4.55
N LEU A 125 -2.02 -7.90 3.57
CA LEU A 125 -0.58 -7.64 3.56
C LEU A 125 -0.25 -6.25 3.01
N ALA A 126 -1.17 -5.65 2.26
CA ALA A 126 -0.97 -4.33 1.66
C ALA A 126 -0.85 -3.26 2.75
N ARG A 127 0.12 -2.38 2.57
CA ARG A 127 0.27 -1.15 3.35
C ARG A 127 -0.59 -0.04 2.73
N ARG A 128 -0.72 1.03 3.46
CA ARG A 128 -1.35 2.27 2.99
C ARG A 128 -0.82 2.69 1.61
N GLY A 129 -1.72 2.85 0.65
CA GLY A 129 -1.38 3.25 -0.72
C GLY A 129 -0.83 2.13 -1.60
N GLN A 130 -0.74 0.87 -1.12
CA GLN A 130 -0.23 -0.24 -1.91
C GLN A 130 -1.33 -0.99 -2.65
N ILE A 131 -0.97 -1.51 -3.82
CA ILE A 131 -1.73 -2.50 -4.58
C ILE A 131 -0.88 -3.75 -4.66
N LEU A 132 -1.34 -4.85 -4.08
CA LEU A 132 -0.62 -6.12 -4.08
C LEU A 132 -1.33 -7.18 -4.92
N THR A 133 -0.54 -8.04 -5.56
CA THR A 133 -1.02 -9.20 -6.28
C THR A 133 -0.03 -10.36 -6.17
N THR A 134 -0.32 -11.50 -6.81
CA THR A 134 0.52 -12.69 -6.82
C THR A 134 1.27 -12.84 -8.14
N ALA A 135 2.39 -13.56 -8.13
CA ALA A 135 3.14 -13.91 -9.35
C ALA A 135 2.23 -14.54 -10.41
N THR A 136 1.41 -15.50 -10.02
CA THR A 136 0.47 -16.17 -10.94
C THR A 136 -0.54 -15.23 -11.57
N THR A 137 -0.89 -14.11 -10.91
CA THR A 137 -1.76 -13.09 -11.48
C THR A 137 -1.00 -12.19 -12.45
N VAL A 138 0.27 -11.88 -12.16
CA VAL A 138 1.13 -11.06 -13.04
C VAL A 138 1.28 -11.71 -14.42
N ASP A 139 1.33 -13.03 -14.51
CA ASP A 139 1.41 -13.78 -15.77
C ASP A 139 0.19 -13.54 -16.70
N TRP A 140 -0.92 -13.06 -16.15
CA TRP A 140 -2.16 -12.73 -16.88
C TRP A 140 -2.32 -11.23 -17.17
N LEU A 141 -1.36 -10.41 -16.79
CA LEU A 141 -1.39 -8.97 -17.08
C LEU A 141 -0.86 -8.70 -18.48
N LEU A 142 -1.35 -7.63 -19.10
CA LEU A 142 -0.76 -7.12 -20.34
C LEU A 142 0.67 -6.64 -20.10
N PRO A 143 1.56 -6.65 -21.11
CA PRO A 143 2.95 -6.22 -20.95
C PRO A 143 3.11 -4.82 -20.31
N SER A 144 2.23 -3.87 -20.67
CA SER A 144 2.21 -2.52 -20.08
C SER A 144 1.83 -2.51 -18.60
N GLN A 145 0.98 -3.43 -18.16
CA GLN A 145 0.55 -3.59 -16.77
C GLN A 145 1.59 -4.39 -15.98
N GLY A 146 2.13 -5.45 -16.59
CA GLY A 146 3.16 -6.29 -15.98
C GLY A 146 4.48 -5.53 -15.75
N SER A 147 4.82 -4.56 -16.59
CA SER A 147 6.00 -3.69 -16.40
C SER A 147 5.89 -2.80 -15.15
N ALA A 148 4.69 -2.54 -14.67
CA ALA A 148 4.44 -1.82 -13.42
C ALA A 148 4.46 -2.75 -12.19
N ALA A 149 4.60 -4.07 -12.37
CA ALA A 149 4.65 -5.03 -11.27
C ALA A 149 6.07 -5.19 -10.74
N GLN A 150 6.29 -4.89 -9.47
CA GLN A 150 7.58 -5.04 -8.79
C GLN A 150 7.48 -6.18 -7.79
N ARG A 151 8.43 -7.13 -7.86
CA ARG A 151 8.48 -8.24 -6.93
C ARG A 151 8.84 -7.74 -5.53
N LEU A 152 8.02 -8.08 -4.56
CA LEU A 152 8.37 -7.96 -3.15
C LEU A 152 9.09 -9.23 -2.68
N ASP A 153 9.83 -9.10 -1.56
CA ASP A 153 10.43 -10.29 -0.94
C ASP A 153 9.35 -11.33 -0.63
N ALA A 154 9.69 -12.62 -0.81
CA ALA A 154 8.76 -13.72 -0.63
C ALA A 154 8.10 -13.67 0.76
N ILE A 155 6.79 -13.48 0.78
CA ILE A 155 6.02 -13.34 2.01
C ILE A 155 5.36 -14.67 2.33
N ASN A 156 5.54 -15.16 3.56
CA ASN A 156 4.79 -16.33 4.05
C ASN A 156 3.33 -15.98 4.26
N VAL A 157 2.49 -16.35 3.30
CA VAL A 157 1.03 -16.20 3.40
C VAL A 157 0.46 -17.28 4.29
N LYS A 158 0.00 -16.90 5.48
CA LYS A 158 -0.57 -17.82 6.48
C LYS A 158 -1.66 -18.70 5.86
N GLY A 159 -1.48 -20.02 5.88
CA GLY A 159 -2.49 -21.01 5.43
C GLY A 159 -2.33 -21.49 3.98
N LYS A 160 -1.25 -21.17 3.27
CA LYS A 160 -0.78 -21.92 2.09
C LYS A 160 0.47 -22.70 2.45
N GLN A 161 0.61 -23.94 1.91
CA GLN A 161 1.87 -24.67 1.98
C GLN A 161 2.84 -24.01 1.00
N GLY A 162 3.82 -23.26 1.55
CA GLY A 162 4.85 -22.56 0.79
C GLY A 162 4.69 -21.01 0.78
N ALA A 163 5.79 -20.34 0.48
CA ALA A 163 5.82 -18.90 0.29
C ALA A 163 5.06 -18.52 -1.01
N VAL A 164 4.24 -17.48 -0.96
CA VAL A 164 3.59 -16.92 -2.15
C VAL A 164 4.43 -15.74 -2.60
N ASP A 165 4.86 -15.74 -3.85
CA ASP A 165 5.51 -14.58 -4.45
C ASP A 165 4.49 -13.45 -4.64
N VAL A 166 4.73 -12.36 -3.95
CA VAL A 166 3.87 -11.17 -3.96
C VAL A 166 4.52 -10.08 -4.78
N PHE A 167 3.71 -9.38 -5.56
CA PHE A 167 4.11 -8.25 -6.39
C PHE A 167 3.31 -7.01 -6.00
N GLU A 168 3.96 -5.87 -6.00
CA GLU A 168 3.33 -4.56 -5.90
C GLU A 168 3.08 -4.01 -7.31
N ILE A 169 1.88 -3.53 -7.57
CA ILE A 169 1.55 -2.78 -8.79
C ILE A 169 1.80 -1.30 -8.54
N VAL A 170 2.78 -0.76 -9.21
CA VAL A 170 3.08 0.68 -9.18
C VAL A 170 1.98 1.43 -9.93
N TRP A 171 1.29 2.31 -9.24
CA TRP A 171 0.14 3.05 -9.77
C TRP A 171 0.38 4.57 -9.91
N ARG A 172 1.42 5.07 -9.26
CA ARG A 172 1.92 6.42 -9.52
C ARG A 172 3.05 6.32 -10.54
N ASP A 173 3.03 7.16 -11.53
CA ASP A 173 4.25 7.50 -12.27
C ASP A 173 5.06 8.44 -11.36
N ASP A 174 5.61 7.88 -10.28
CA ASP A 174 6.64 8.56 -9.53
C ASP A 174 7.85 8.67 -10.47
N VAL A 175 7.90 9.74 -11.23
CA VAL A 175 9.10 10.19 -11.96
C VAL A 175 10.27 10.40 -10.96
N GLU A 176 9.99 10.29 -9.67
CA GLU A 176 10.95 10.31 -8.55
C GLU A 176 11.30 8.94 -7.97
N LYS A 177 10.67 7.82 -8.41
CA LYS A 177 11.20 6.50 -8.11
C LYS A 177 12.35 6.21 -9.07
N THR A 178 13.50 6.66 -8.67
CA THR A 178 14.81 6.16 -9.10
C THR A 178 14.91 5.95 -10.63
N GLN A 179 14.83 7.00 -11.43
CA GLN A 179 15.88 7.14 -12.41
C GLN A 179 17.15 6.84 -11.61
N ALA A 180 17.93 5.84 -12.04
CA ALA A 180 19.25 5.66 -11.51
C ALA A 180 19.85 7.06 -11.43
N ALA A 181 19.95 7.59 -10.22
CA ALA A 181 20.28 8.99 -10.01
C ALA A 181 21.47 9.24 -10.93
N PRO A 182 21.45 10.28 -11.78
CA PRO A 182 22.62 10.58 -12.59
C PRO A 182 23.76 10.52 -11.61
N ALA A 183 24.75 9.67 -11.85
CA ALA A 183 25.75 9.24 -10.90
C ALA A 183 26.10 10.44 -10.01
N VAL A 184 25.45 10.51 -8.85
CA VAL A 184 25.71 11.57 -7.87
C VAL A 184 27.20 11.48 -7.67
N PRO A 185 27.95 12.56 -7.86
CA PRO A 185 29.39 12.52 -7.69
C PRO A 185 29.63 11.81 -6.37
N ARG A 186 30.43 10.74 -6.37
CA ARG A 186 30.75 9.96 -5.18
C ARG A 186 31.22 10.94 -4.13
N HIS A 187 30.28 11.42 -3.32
CA HIS A 187 30.63 12.28 -2.20
C HIS A 187 31.43 11.43 -1.25
N THR A 188 32.63 11.91 -1.05
CA THR A 188 33.66 11.53 -0.13
C THR A 188 33.21 10.76 1.09
N ALA A 189 34.00 9.81 1.55
CA ALA A 189 33.87 8.92 2.69
C ALA A 189 33.51 9.58 4.04
N ASP A 190 33.26 10.88 4.09
CA ASP A 190 33.04 11.70 5.30
C ASP A 190 31.65 12.40 5.36
N ALA A 191 30.66 11.94 4.61
CA ALA A 191 29.30 12.53 4.72
C ALA A 191 28.76 12.30 6.14
N LYS A 192 28.46 13.40 6.85
CA LYS A 192 27.83 13.38 8.19
C LYS A 192 26.34 13.74 8.03
N LEU A 193 25.47 12.88 8.52
CA LEU A 193 24.04 13.18 8.62
C LEU A 193 23.75 13.80 9.99
N ILE A 194 23.17 14.98 9.98
CA ILE A 194 22.71 15.69 11.17
C ILE A 194 21.17 15.67 11.16
N LEU A 195 20.61 15.13 12.20
CA LEU A 195 19.17 15.06 12.41
C LEU A 195 18.78 16.16 13.42
N THR A 196 17.80 16.98 13.04
CA THR A 196 17.29 18.02 13.93
C THR A 196 15.82 17.74 14.24
N LEU A 197 15.49 17.62 15.52
CA LEU A 197 14.12 17.46 16.00
C LEU A 197 13.85 18.54 17.03
N ALA A 198 12.96 19.47 16.74
CA ALA A 198 12.77 20.71 17.49
C ALA A 198 14.13 21.41 17.74
N ASP A 199 14.52 21.62 18.98
CA ASP A 199 15.79 22.27 19.35
C ASP A 199 16.96 21.27 19.55
N SER A 200 16.71 19.98 19.40
CA SER A 200 17.72 18.92 19.58
C SER A 200 18.36 18.53 18.26
N LYS A 201 19.70 18.52 18.24
CA LYS A 201 20.51 18.06 17.11
C LYS A 201 21.24 16.78 17.47
N THR A 202 21.03 15.75 16.67
CA THR A 202 21.74 14.45 16.81
C THR A 202 22.48 14.15 15.53
N THR A 203 23.76 13.82 15.63
CA THR A 203 24.54 13.35 14.48
C THR A 203 24.42 11.84 14.38
N PHE A 204 24.24 11.31 13.17
CA PHE A 204 24.23 9.86 12.95
C PHE A 204 25.57 9.27 13.40
N PRO A 205 25.56 8.29 14.34
CA PRO A 205 26.81 7.74 14.90
C PRO A 205 27.62 6.99 13.83
N ASN A 206 28.94 7.16 13.85
CA ASN A 206 29.83 6.52 12.87
C ASN A 206 29.93 5.00 13.05
N ASP A 207 29.66 4.49 14.23
CA ASP A 207 29.71 3.09 14.62
C ASP A 207 28.39 2.33 14.36
N LYS A 208 27.33 3.06 13.97
CA LYS A 208 26.03 2.46 13.65
C LYS A 208 25.79 2.35 12.15
N THR A 209 25.11 1.30 11.75
CA THR A 209 24.61 1.08 10.39
C THR A 209 23.15 1.50 10.23
N SER A 210 22.43 1.65 11.34
CA SER A 210 21.03 2.09 11.35
C SER A 210 20.67 2.87 12.61
N LEU A 211 19.66 3.75 12.50
CA LEU A 211 19.13 4.59 13.56
C LEU A 211 17.62 4.61 13.45
N TRP A 212 16.92 4.34 14.56
CA TRP A 212 15.46 4.32 14.61
C TRP A 212 14.87 5.65 15.07
N LEU A 213 13.78 6.04 14.40
CA LEU A 213 12.95 7.19 14.76
C LEU A 213 11.55 6.68 15.12
N GLY A 214 10.97 7.21 16.19
CA GLY A 214 9.61 6.82 16.56
C GLY A 214 9.23 7.28 17.95
N ARG A 215 8.02 6.95 18.37
CA ARG A 215 7.46 7.38 19.67
C ARG A 215 7.97 6.55 20.84
N GLU A 216 8.53 5.37 20.58
CA GLU A 216 9.05 4.49 21.64
C GLU A 216 10.37 5.02 22.19
N SER A 217 10.53 4.97 23.52
CA SER A 217 11.74 5.44 24.19
C SER A 217 13.00 4.63 23.83
N SER A 218 12.85 3.48 23.19
CA SER A 218 13.94 2.66 22.66
C SER A 218 14.49 3.18 21.33
N CYS A 219 13.81 4.13 20.67
CA CYS A 219 14.32 4.77 19.46
C CYS A 219 15.43 5.77 19.79
N GLU A 220 16.44 5.85 18.92
CA GLU A 220 17.52 6.84 19.08
C GLU A 220 17.02 8.28 18.90
N LEU A 221 15.98 8.47 18.07
CA LEU A 221 15.28 9.76 17.92
C LEU A 221 13.82 9.59 18.35
N VAL A 222 13.51 10.08 19.53
CA VAL A 222 12.14 9.95 20.08
C VAL A 222 11.26 11.09 19.57
N ILE A 223 10.21 10.73 18.83
CA ILE A 223 9.20 11.67 18.29
C ILE A 223 8.01 11.69 19.25
N VAL A 224 7.76 12.82 19.90
CA VAL A 224 6.72 12.94 20.96
C VAL A 224 5.29 13.12 20.38
N GLU A 225 5.13 13.01 19.07
CA GLU A 225 3.84 13.17 18.42
C GLU A 225 2.99 11.89 18.49
N LYS A 226 1.69 12.03 18.84
CA LYS A 226 0.75 10.90 18.93
C LYS A 226 0.52 10.18 17.62
N THR A 227 0.67 10.88 16.50
CA THR A 227 0.54 10.37 15.13
C THR A 227 1.73 9.55 14.68
N ALA A 228 2.87 9.64 15.37
CA ALA A 228 4.03 8.83 15.07
C ALA A 228 3.85 7.39 15.59
N SER A 229 4.22 6.40 14.78
CA SER A 229 4.28 4.99 15.18
C SER A 229 5.36 4.78 16.27
N ARG A 230 5.25 3.70 17.05
CA ARG A 230 6.26 3.34 18.08
C ARG A 230 7.67 3.28 17.46
N ARG A 231 7.82 2.54 16.39
CA ARG A 231 8.92 2.63 15.42
C ARG A 231 8.34 3.20 14.15
N HIS A 232 8.75 4.41 13.77
CA HIS A 232 8.12 5.16 12.68
C HIS A 232 8.93 5.07 11.40
N ALA A 233 10.22 5.26 11.49
CA ALA A 233 11.13 5.15 10.37
C ALA A 233 12.51 4.72 10.86
N ARG A 234 13.34 4.26 9.93
CA ARG A 234 14.72 3.89 10.17
C ARG A 234 15.62 4.58 9.14
N ILE A 235 16.72 5.11 9.58
CA ILE A 235 17.77 5.61 8.69
C ILE A 235 18.87 4.57 8.63
N ASP A 236 19.13 4.01 7.45
CA ASP A 236 20.22 3.07 7.19
C ASP A 236 21.39 3.79 6.52
N ARG A 237 22.62 3.48 6.95
CA ARG A 237 23.85 3.89 6.29
C ARG A 237 24.40 2.72 5.49
N ARG A 238 24.51 2.90 4.15
CA ARG A 238 25.06 1.90 3.23
C ARG A 238 26.00 2.60 2.27
N ASP A 239 27.24 2.14 2.15
CA ASP A 239 28.26 2.68 1.23
C ASP A 239 28.44 4.20 1.31
N GLY A 240 28.38 4.76 2.53
CA GLY A 240 28.51 6.20 2.76
C GLY A 240 27.27 7.04 2.44
N GLN A 241 26.19 6.41 2.02
CA GLN A 241 24.89 7.04 1.75
C GLN A 241 23.89 6.75 2.88
N PHE A 242 22.92 7.65 3.07
CA PHE A 242 21.88 7.48 4.06
C PHE A 242 20.53 7.25 3.36
N PHE A 243 19.81 6.22 3.81
CA PHE A 243 18.51 5.83 3.29
C PHE A 243 17.48 5.93 4.41
N LEU A 244 16.40 6.67 4.17
CA LEU A 244 15.25 6.65 5.07
C LEU A 244 14.32 5.51 4.65
N VAL A 245 14.07 4.58 5.58
CA VAL A 245 13.16 3.45 5.41
C VAL A 245 11.95 3.72 6.26
N ASP A 246 10.80 3.85 5.64
CA ASP A 246 9.52 4.01 6.34
C ASP A 246 9.07 2.68 6.94
N ASP A 247 8.73 2.69 8.23
CA ASP A 247 8.17 1.55 8.97
C ASP A 247 6.90 1.97 9.72
N SER A 248 6.35 3.13 9.33
CA SER A 248 5.19 3.71 9.99
C SER A 248 3.87 3.13 9.48
N MET A 249 2.84 3.26 10.30
CA MET A 249 1.46 2.93 9.90
C MET A 249 0.86 4.01 8.99
N ASN A 250 1.28 5.28 9.15
CA ASN A 250 0.67 6.44 8.49
C ASN A 250 1.53 7.04 7.35
N GLY A 251 2.67 6.42 7.05
CA GLY A 251 3.63 6.92 6.08
C GLY A 251 4.53 8.03 6.61
N THR A 252 5.73 8.15 6.02
CA THR A 252 6.70 9.22 6.28
C THR A 252 6.77 10.12 5.05
N TYR A 253 6.47 11.39 5.21
CA TYR A 253 6.57 12.38 4.14
C TYR A 253 7.91 13.11 4.22
N ILE A 254 8.63 13.17 3.11
CA ILE A 254 9.89 13.91 3.00
C ILE A 254 9.64 15.13 2.12
N CYS A 255 10.01 16.31 2.61
CA CYS A 255 10.04 17.53 1.82
C CYS A 255 11.50 17.98 1.71
N SER A 256 12.05 18.07 0.49
CA SER A 256 13.36 18.65 0.27
C SER A 256 13.21 20.16 0.05
N THR A 257 13.78 20.97 0.92
CA THR A 257 13.96 22.40 0.66
C THR A 257 15.17 22.55 -0.25
N GLY A 258 14.91 22.77 -1.55
CA GLY A 258 15.81 22.92 -2.65
C GLY A 258 17.30 23.13 -2.35
N GLY A 259 18.09 22.19 -2.76
CA GLY A 259 19.48 22.41 -3.06
C GLY A 259 19.59 22.68 -4.56
N GLY A 260 20.23 23.77 -4.92
CA GLY A 260 20.60 24.09 -6.29
C GLY A 260 21.52 23.07 -6.93
#